data_e9b0b180b0a77302f84f5ec26bc5e80f
#
_entry.id   e9b0b180b0a77302f84f5ec26bc5e80f
#
_cell.length_a   1.000
_cell.length_b   1.000
_cell.length_c   1.000
_cell.angle_alpha   90.00
_cell.angle_beta   90.00
_cell.angle_gamma   90.00
#
_symmetry.space_group_name_H-M   'P 1'
#
loop_
_entity.id
_entity.type
_entity.pdbx_description
1 polymer ?
#
loop_
_entity_poly.entity_id
_entity_poly.type
_entity_poly.pdbx_seq_one_letter_code
_entity_poly.pdbx_strand_id
1 'polypeptide(L)'
;MKFGILGEAKIAREYVVPAILAAGHEVTHVGRRNPGQAPLPSIYKDAIETDYDALLSEPSIDAIYNPLPNHLHVPYSIQALKLGKHVLCEKPVALNMKDLKELESAAASSESFFYEAYMVRSHPQWAWLKELDIGEHQSSHFVFSYPDQPKGNIRNRKVDGGGPLYDIGCYAILSGCMLFTGTPKVLSATAIMSDHYDIEKQVDATLQWPNGQTLSFTVSGNAALCQALTVLGSSGWAKLSVPVNPPEITHAYWANGGLQEGTKVSFPPCNQYKLMIDDFVSLAESKSKSDFLISQIVTKAINEIQQKAGLII
;
A
#
# COMPACT_ATOMS: atom_id res chain seq x y z
N MET A 1 -4.02 18.16 -12.81
CA MET A 1 -5.21 17.85 -12.00
C MET A 1 -5.23 18.66 -10.72
N LYS A 2 -6.43 18.96 -10.22
CA LYS A 2 -6.68 19.58 -8.92
C LYS A 2 -7.12 18.51 -7.93
N PHE A 3 -6.38 18.38 -6.84
CA PHE A 3 -6.61 17.36 -5.82
C PHE A 3 -7.33 17.92 -4.59
N GLY A 4 -8.31 17.15 -4.09
CA GLY A 4 -8.83 17.25 -2.74
C GLY A 4 -8.24 16.16 -1.84
N ILE A 5 -7.89 16.50 -0.61
CA ILE A 5 -7.27 15.58 0.34
C ILE A 5 -8.25 15.29 1.48
N LEU A 6 -8.63 14.04 1.70
CA LEU A 6 -9.49 13.62 2.82
C LEU A 6 -8.65 13.43 4.09
N GLY A 7 -8.67 14.42 4.95
CA GLY A 7 -7.87 14.43 6.18
C GLY A 7 -6.44 14.88 5.97
N GLU A 8 -5.70 14.97 7.07
CA GLU A 8 -4.33 15.44 7.11
C GLU A 8 -3.37 14.39 7.70
N ALA A 9 -3.53 13.14 7.28
CA ALA A 9 -2.70 12.05 7.74
C ALA A 9 -1.20 12.35 7.51
N LYS A 10 -0.33 11.78 8.36
CA LYS A 10 1.11 11.97 8.24
C LYS A 10 1.64 11.64 6.84
N ILE A 11 1.17 10.53 6.26
CA ILE A 11 1.56 10.10 4.90
C ILE A 11 1.19 11.16 3.85
N ALA A 12 0.03 11.81 3.98
CA ALA A 12 -0.37 12.89 3.09
C ALA A 12 0.58 14.07 3.20
N ARG A 13 0.85 14.56 4.41
CA ARG A 13 1.65 15.76 4.65
C ARG A 13 3.12 15.61 4.27
N GLU A 14 3.71 14.45 4.56
CA GLU A 14 5.14 14.24 4.45
C GLU A 14 5.58 13.67 3.10
N TYR A 15 4.68 12.97 2.39
CA TYR A 15 5.05 12.24 1.18
C TYR A 15 4.15 12.53 -0.02
N VAL A 16 2.82 12.31 0.10
CA VAL A 16 1.96 12.31 -1.09
C VAL A 16 1.63 13.72 -1.56
N VAL A 17 1.33 14.66 -0.68
CA VAL A 17 1.10 16.07 -1.06
C VAL A 17 2.35 16.69 -1.67
N PRO A 18 3.56 16.55 -1.07
CA PRO A 18 4.79 16.98 -1.75
C PRO A 18 4.99 16.33 -3.13
N ALA A 19 4.61 15.06 -3.29
CA ALA A 19 4.71 14.35 -4.56
C ALA A 19 3.71 14.88 -5.61
N ILE A 20 2.47 15.18 -5.23
CA ILE A 20 1.46 15.83 -6.08
C ILE A 20 1.97 17.17 -6.60
N LEU A 21 2.51 18.01 -5.72
CA LEU A 21 3.07 19.32 -6.09
C LEU A 21 4.31 19.18 -6.99
N ALA A 22 5.20 18.23 -6.68
CA ALA A 22 6.40 17.94 -7.48
C ALA A 22 6.08 17.34 -8.86
N ALA A 23 4.92 16.71 -9.02
CA ALA A 23 4.39 16.25 -10.31
C ALA A 23 3.70 17.37 -11.12
N GLY A 24 3.65 18.60 -10.61
CA GLY A 24 3.05 19.75 -11.30
C GLY A 24 1.54 19.84 -11.14
N HIS A 25 0.96 19.21 -10.13
CA HIS A 25 -0.46 19.25 -9.83
C HIS A 25 -0.75 20.13 -8.62
N GLU A 26 -2.02 20.45 -8.37
CA GLU A 26 -2.46 21.35 -7.32
C GLU A 26 -3.20 20.60 -6.21
N VAL A 27 -3.00 21.00 -4.96
CA VAL A 27 -3.86 20.62 -3.83
C VAL A 27 -4.71 21.82 -3.48
N THR A 28 -5.97 21.80 -3.86
CA THR A 28 -6.90 22.95 -3.73
C THR A 28 -7.75 22.90 -2.48
N HIS A 29 -8.04 21.71 -1.97
CA HIS A 29 -8.90 21.54 -0.80
C HIS A 29 -8.38 20.46 0.15
N VAL A 30 -8.60 20.67 1.45
CA VAL A 30 -8.33 19.68 2.51
C VAL A 30 -9.59 19.52 3.35
N GLY A 31 -10.13 18.31 3.35
CA GLY A 31 -11.27 17.96 4.19
C GLY A 31 -10.80 17.55 5.59
N ARG A 32 -11.48 18.06 6.61
CA ARG A 32 -11.26 17.69 8.01
C ARG A 32 -12.58 17.30 8.67
N ARG A 33 -12.50 16.38 9.65
CA ARG A 33 -13.68 16.01 10.44
C ARG A 33 -14.30 17.22 11.15
N ASN A 34 -13.44 18.10 11.64
CA ASN A 34 -13.81 19.32 12.37
C ASN A 34 -12.98 20.49 11.81
N PRO A 35 -13.45 21.15 10.74
CA PRO A 35 -12.78 22.33 10.18
C PRO A 35 -12.62 23.45 11.23
N GLY A 36 -11.55 24.20 11.14
CA GLY A 36 -11.28 25.37 11.99
C GLY A 36 -10.81 25.09 13.42
N GLN A 37 -10.71 23.81 13.85
CA GLN A 37 -10.26 23.49 15.22
C GLN A 37 -8.78 23.78 15.48
N ALA A 38 -7.95 23.68 14.45
CA ALA A 38 -6.52 23.99 14.52
C ALA A 38 -6.03 24.50 13.18
N PRO A 39 -4.95 25.31 13.13
CA PRO A 39 -4.37 25.77 11.87
C PRO A 39 -4.00 24.60 10.97
N LEU A 40 -4.19 24.76 9.66
CA LEU A 40 -3.69 23.79 8.68
C LEU A 40 -2.16 23.77 8.71
N PRO A 41 -1.55 22.58 8.57
CA PRO A 41 -0.11 22.47 8.32
C PRO A 41 0.33 23.30 7.10
N SER A 42 1.53 23.87 7.17
CA SER A 42 2.04 24.81 6.14
C SER A 42 2.04 24.25 4.72
N ILE A 43 2.12 22.94 4.57
CA ILE A 43 2.04 22.27 3.25
C ILE A 43 0.69 22.50 2.55
N TYR A 44 -0.37 22.84 3.28
CA TYR A 44 -1.71 23.13 2.80
C TYR A 44 -2.05 24.64 2.80
N LYS A 45 -1.05 25.52 2.90
CA LYS A 45 -1.25 26.98 3.06
C LYS A 45 -2.13 27.61 1.97
N ASP A 46 -2.13 27.05 0.77
CA ASP A 46 -2.87 27.54 -0.39
C ASP A 46 -4.19 26.75 -0.61
N ALA A 47 -4.48 25.75 0.24
CA ALA A 47 -5.68 24.94 0.15
C ALA A 47 -6.83 25.48 1.00
N ILE A 48 -8.05 25.31 0.52
CA ILE A 48 -9.27 25.65 1.25
C ILE A 48 -9.59 24.53 2.22
N GLU A 49 -9.73 24.84 3.50
CA GLU A 49 -10.20 23.91 4.52
C GLU A 49 -11.72 23.77 4.46
N THR A 50 -12.20 22.52 4.50
CA THR A 50 -13.64 22.23 4.49
C THR A 50 -13.92 20.90 5.22
N ASP A 51 -15.19 20.51 5.36
CA ASP A 51 -15.56 19.14 5.77
C ASP A 51 -15.46 18.17 4.60
N TYR A 52 -15.64 16.86 4.88
CA TYR A 52 -15.49 15.82 3.87
C TYR A 52 -16.58 15.89 2.78
N ASP A 53 -17.82 16.19 3.15
CA ASP A 53 -18.95 16.19 2.21
C ASP A 53 -18.87 17.39 1.26
N ALA A 54 -18.53 18.57 1.79
CA ALA A 54 -18.29 19.75 0.98
C ALA A 54 -17.10 19.58 0.04
N LEU A 55 -15.99 18.96 0.51
CA LEU A 55 -14.84 18.64 -0.34
C LEU A 55 -15.22 17.73 -1.49
N LEU A 56 -15.94 16.64 -1.21
CA LEU A 56 -16.36 15.69 -2.25
C LEU A 56 -17.32 16.32 -3.26
N SER A 57 -18.15 17.26 -2.82
CA SER A 57 -19.13 17.95 -3.66
C SER A 57 -18.54 19.10 -4.47
N GLU A 58 -17.29 19.52 -4.20
CA GLU A 58 -16.63 20.66 -4.87
C GLU A 58 -16.37 20.34 -6.36
N PRO A 59 -17.04 21.04 -7.31
CA PRO A 59 -16.95 20.70 -8.73
C PRO A 59 -15.57 20.98 -9.35
N SER A 60 -14.75 21.85 -8.75
CA SER A 60 -13.43 22.20 -9.26
C SER A 60 -12.35 21.15 -8.97
N ILE A 61 -12.64 20.14 -8.14
CA ILE A 61 -11.72 19.03 -7.82
C ILE A 61 -11.83 17.94 -8.87
N ASP A 62 -10.71 17.55 -9.45
CA ASP A 62 -10.62 16.46 -10.42
C ASP A 62 -10.41 15.09 -9.74
N ALA A 63 -9.60 15.05 -8.68
CA ALA A 63 -9.19 13.83 -8.01
C ALA A 63 -9.20 13.96 -6.48
N ILE A 64 -9.53 12.87 -5.81
CA ILE A 64 -9.49 12.73 -4.35
C ILE A 64 -8.33 11.82 -3.96
N TYR A 65 -7.46 12.29 -3.05
CA TYR A 65 -6.57 11.43 -2.30
C TYR A 65 -7.21 11.07 -0.96
N ASN A 66 -7.36 9.77 -0.70
CA ASN A 66 -8.01 9.24 0.49
C ASN A 66 -7.02 8.53 1.44
N PRO A 67 -6.36 9.25 2.37
CA PRO A 67 -5.50 8.68 3.42
C PRO A 67 -6.22 8.55 4.77
N LEU A 68 -7.52 8.38 4.80
CA LEU A 68 -8.29 8.16 6.02
C LEU A 68 -7.90 6.83 6.69
N PRO A 69 -8.34 6.54 7.91
CA PRO A 69 -8.21 5.20 8.50
C PRO A 69 -8.83 4.10 7.62
N ASN A 70 -8.26 2.91 7.63
CA ASN A 70 -8.58 1.83 6.68
C ASN A 70 -10.08 1.54 6.52
N HIS A 71 -10.88 1.59 7.61
CA HIS A 71 -12.33 1.37 7.55
C HIS A 71 -13.11 2.45 6.78
N LEU A 72 -12.48 3.60 6.50
CA LEU A 72 -13.08 4.71 5.75
C LEU A 72 -12.63 4.76 4.27
N HIS A 73 -11.70 3.89 3.87
CA HIS A 73 -11.22 3.87 2.49
C HIS A 73 -12.34 3.61 1.50
N VAL A 74 -13.07 2.51 1.67
CA VAL A 74 -14.13 2.11 0.73
C VAL A 74 -15.29 3.11 0.72
N PRO A 75 -15.94 3.48 1.85
CA PRO A 75 -17.11 4.35 1.80
C PRO A 75 -16.83 5.72 1.16
N TYR A 76 -15.71 6.37 1.50
CA TYR A 76 -15.37 7.67 0.91
C TYR A 76 -14.90 7.57 -0.54
N SER A 77 -14.23 6.49 -0.92
CA SER A 77 -13.86 6.24 -2.32
C SER A 77 -15.09 6.03 -3.21
N ILE A 78 -16.10 5.29 -2.73
CA ILE A 78 -17.38 5.12 -3.44
C ILE A 78 -18.11 6.45 -3.61
N GLN A 79 -18.15 7.28 -2.58
CA GLN A 79 -18.77 8.60 -2.67
C GLN A 79 -18.06 9.49 -3.70
N ALA A 80 -16.72 9.52 -3.69
CA ALA A 80 -15.93 10.29 -4.65
C ALA A 80 -16.19 9.83 -6.10
N LEU A 81 -16.17 8.51 -6.36
CA LEU A 81 -16.44 7.95 -7.69
C LEU A 81 -17.85 8.31 -8.19
N LYS A 82 -18.87 8.22 -7.33
CA LYS A 82 -20.26 8.61 -7.66
C LYS A 82 -20.40 10.10 -8.00
N LEU A 83 -19.52 10.94 -7.46
CA LEU A 83 -19.48 12.38 -7.74
C LEU A 83 -18.55 12.73 -8.91
N GLY A 84 -18.08 11.72 -9.67
CA GLY A 84 -17.27 11.91 -10.85
C GLY A 84 -15.81 12.28 -10.57
N LYS A 85 -15.28 11.98 -9.37
CA LYS A 85 -13.89 12.26 -8.99
C LYS A 85 -13.03 11.02 -9.20
N HIS A 86 -11.84 11.18 -9.80
CA HIS A 86 -10.81 10.15 -9.75
C HIS A 86 -10.37 9.92 -8.31
N VAL A 87 -9.98 8.70 -7.96
CA VAL A 87 -9.63 8.35 -6.57
C VAL A 87 -8.26 7.67 -6.50
N LEU A 88 -7.36 8.28 -5.74
CA LEU A 88 -6.14 7.66 -5.23
C LEU A 88 -6.38 7.33 -3.75
N CYS A 89 -6.50 6.04 -3.42
CA CYS A 89 -6.81 5.59 -2.06
C CYS A 89 -5.64 4.88 -1.41
N GLU A 90 -5.34 5.19 -0.15
CA GLU A 90 -4.32 4.46 0.61
C GLU A 90 -4.64 2.97 0.75
N LYS A 91 -3.57 2.22 0.92
CA LYS A 91 -3.57 0.77 1.14
C LYS A 91 -3.74 0.41 2.64
N PRO A 92 -4.23 -0.78 2.96
CA PRO A 92 -5.04 -1.62 2.08
C PRO A 92 -6.38 -0.95 1.81
N VAL A 93 -6.86 -1.08 0.58
CA VAL A 93 -8.09 -0.38 0.19
C VAL A 93 -9.32 -0.87 0.92
N ALA A 94 -9.37 -2.15 1.28
CA ALA A 94 -10.52 -2.76 1.95
C ALA A 94 -10.10 -3.71 3.07
N LEU A 95 -10.95 -3.82 4.09
CA LEU A 95 -10.75 -4.74 5.21
C LEU A 95 -11.37 -6.13 4.95
N ASN A 96 -12.28 -6.24 3.99
CA ASN A 96 -12.95 -7.48 3.64
C ASN A 96 -13.40 -7.49 2.17
N MET A 97 -13.70 -8.69 1.67
CA MET A 97 -14.10 -8.89 0.28
C MET A 97 -15.48 -8.31 -0.07
N LYS A 98 -16.36 -8.11 0.89
CA LYS A 98 -17.68 -7.51 0.65
C LYS A 98 -17.51 -6.04 0.28
N ASP A 99 -16.80 -5.29 1.12
CA ASP A 99 -16.55 -3.87 0.90
C ASP A 99 -15.76 -3.64 -0.41
N LEU A 100 -14.77 -4.50 -0.70
CA LEU A 100 -14.03 -4.43 -1.95
C LEU A 100 -14.96 -4.60 -3.18
N LYS A 101 -15.87 -5.56 -3.17
CA LYS A 101 -16.83 -5.77 -4.26
C LYS A 101 -17.78 -4.58 -4.45
N GLU A 102 -18.17 -3.92 -3.37
CA GLU A 102 -18.99 -2.70 -3.45
C GLU A 102 -18.20 -1.57 -4.13
N LEU A 103 -16.91 -1.42 -3.81
CA LEU A 103 -16.02 -0.45 -4.45
C LEU A 103 -15.81 -0.78 -5.95
N GLU A 104 -15.54 -2.04 -6.28
CA GLU A 104 -15.39 -2.49 -7.67
C GLU A 104 -16.65 -2.16 -8.51
N SER A 105 -17.84 -2.43 -7.94
CA SER A 105 -19.11 -2.12 -8.60
C SER A 105 -19.30 -0.63 -8.82
N ALA A 106 -18.91 0.20 -7.84
CA ALA A 106 -18.97 1.65 -7.98
C ALA A 106 -17.98 2.16 -9.04
N ALA A 107 -16.76 1.65 -9.06
CA ALA A 107 -15.75 2.00 -10.06
C ALA A 107 -16.18 1.58 -11.47
N ALA A 108 -16.76 0.37 -11.63
CA ALA A 108 -17.27 -0.12 -12.92
C ALA A 108 -18.45 0.71 -13.44
N SER A 109 -19.20 1.38 -12.57
CA SER A 109 -20.35 2.23 -12.90
C SER A 109 -19.97 3.71 -13.05
N SER A 110 -18.70 4.06 -12.90
CA SER A 110 -18.17 5.42 -12.99
C SER A 110 -17.27 5.56 -14.22
N GLU A 111 -17.21 6.77 -14.78
CA GLU A 111 -16.18 7.14 -15.76
C GLU A 111 -14.86 7.55 -15.09
N SER A 112 -14.85 7.65 -13.76
CA SER A 112 -13.69 8.03 -12.97
C SER A 112 -12.79 6.84 -12.69
N PHE A 113 -11.49 7.11 -12.57
CA PHE A 113 -10.46 6.10 -12.33
C PHE A 113 -10.20 5.92 -10.82
N PHE A 114 -10.10 4.68 -10.37
CA PHE A 114 -9.69 4.31 -9.02
C PHE A 114 -8.30 3.68 -9.03
N TYR A 115 -7.43 4.07 -8.09
CA TYR A 115 -6.10 3.52 -7.93
C TYR A 115 -5.77 3.29 -6.45
N GLU A 116 -5.32 2.09 -6.10
CA GLU A 116 -4.80 1.78 -4.77
C GLU A 116 -3.33 2.20 -4.66
N ALA A 117 -3.01 3.01 -3.65
CA ALA A 117 -1.74 3.74 -3.50
C ALA A 117 -0.57 2.85 -3.02
N TYR A 118 -0.22 1.84 -3.78
CA TYR A 118 0.99 1.05 -3.57
C TYR A 118 2.19 1.70 -4.27
N MET A 119 2.80 2.72 -3.66
CA MET A 119 3.92 3.49 -4.21
C MET A 119 5.13 2.64 -4.62
N VAL A 120 5.33 1.50 -3.97
CA VAL A 120 6.44 0.57 -4.25
C VAL A 120 6.43 0.05 -5.68
N ARG A 121 5.25 -0.06 -6.32
CA ARG A 121 5.09 -0.58 -7.68
C ARG A 121 5.83 0.27 -8.71
N SER A 122 5.98 1.55 -8.45
CA SER A 122 6.64 2.52 -9.33
C SER A 122 8.16 2.65 -9.07
N HIS A 123 8.70 1.99 -8.00
CA HIS A 123 10.13 2.09 -7.70
C HIS A 123 10.98 1.19 -8.61
N PRO A 124 12.07 1.69 -9.23
CA PRO A 124 12.90 0.96 -10.20
C PRO A 124 13.48 -0.38 -9.71
N GLN A 125 13.70 -0.54 -8.39
CA GLN A 125 14.22 -1.79 -7.84
C GLN A 125 13.31 -3.00 -8.12
N TRP A 126 11.99 -2.78 -8.25
CA TRP A 126 11.04 -3.84 -8.53
C TRP A 126 11.01 -4.25 -10.00
N ALA A 127 11.12 -3.28 -10.92
CA ALA A 127 11.30 -3.56 -12.34
C ALA A 127 12.60 -4.35 -12.59
N TRP A 128 13.71 -3.89 -11.97
CA TRP A 128 14.99 -4.60 -12.00
C TRP A 128 14.86 -6.03 -11.48
N LEU A 129 14.22 -6.25 -10.32
CA LEU A 129 14.07 -7.58 -9.73
C LEU A 129 13.25 -8.53 -10.62
N LYS A 130 12.22 -8.01 -11.29
CA LYS A 130 11.37 -8.77 -12.20
C LYS A 130 12.11 -9.21 -13.48
N GLU A 131 13.04 -8.39 -13.97
CA GLU A 131 13.79 -8.62 -15.19
C GLU A 131 15.12 -9.37 -14.95
N LEU A 132 15.49 -9.55 -13.67
CA LEU A 132 16.75 -10.19 -13.29
C LEU A 132 16.75 -11.67 -13.65
N ASP A 133 17.80 -12.10 -14.41
CA ASP A 133 17.99 -13.51 -14.75
C ASP A 133 18.64 -14.27 -13.58
N ILE A 134 17.80 -14.83 -12.74
CA ILE A 134 18.16 -15.78 -11.67
C ILE A 134 17.48 -17.15 -11.90
N GLY A 135 17.05 -17.40 -13.14
CA GLY A 135 16.24 -18.55 -13.50
C GLY A 135 14.78 -18.40 -13.07
N GLU A 136 14.06 -19.50 -12.99
CA GLU A 136 12.66 -19.48 -12.54
C GLU A 136 12.60 -19.10 -11.06
N HIS A 137 11.83 -18.04 -10.74
CA HIS A 137 11.58 -17.64 -9.36
C HIS A 137 10.83 -18.76 -8.62
N GLN A 138 11.38 -19.25 -7.50
CA GLN A 138 10.85 -20.41 -6.75
C GLN A 138 10.23 -19.99 -5.41
N SER A 139 10.92 -19.12 -4.67
CA SER A 139 10.43 -18.67 -3.37
C SER A 139 10.90 -17.26 -3.03
N SER A 140 10.16 -16.62 -2.13
CA SER A 140 10.55 -15.34 -1.56
C SER A 140 10.32 -15.29 -0.06
N HIS A 141 11.16 -14.52 0.64
CA HIS A 141 11.09 -14.31 2.08
C HIS A 141 11.05 -12.81 2.36
N PHE A 142 9.98 -12.35 2.98
CA PHE A 142 9.75 -10.94 3.26
C PHE A 142 9.70 -10.68 4.76
N VAL A 143 10.37 -9.63 5.21
CA VAL A 143 10.33 -9.15 6.59
C VAL A 143 10.01 -7.67 6.58
N PHE A 144 9.04 -7.25 7.39
CA PHE A 144 8.82 -5.85 7.68
C PHE A 144 8.39 -5.69 9.14
N SER A 145 9.10 -4.85 9.88
CA SER A 145 8.77 -4.54 11.27
C SER A 145 8.97 -3.06 11.59
N TYR A 146 8.24 -2.60 12.59
CA TYR A 146 8.41 -1.27 13.18
C TYR A 146 8.17 -1.35 14.70
N PRO A 147 8.73 -0.40 15.49
CA PRO A 147 8.54 -0.39 16.94
C PRO A 147 7.12 -0.01 17.34
N ASP A 148 6.77 -0.30 18.60
CA ASP A 148 5.47 0.05 19.16
C ASP A 148 5.07 1.49 18.85
N GLN A 149 3.83 1.65 18.44
CA GLN A 149 3.28 2.96 18.13
C GLN A 149 2.72 3.63 19.37
N PRO A 150 2.76 4.98 19.45
CA PRO A 150 2.20 5.71 20.58
C PRO A 150 0.74 5.36 20.85
N LYS A 151 0.35 5.41 22.14
CA LYS A 151 -1.05 5.22 22.54
C LYS A 151 -1.96 6.19 21.78
N GLY A 152 -3.05 5.68 21.20
CA GLY A 152 -3.98 6.46 20.37
C GLY A 152 -3.68 6.45 18.88
N ASN A 153 -2.55 5.87 18.44
CA ASN A 153 -2.30 5.64 17.02
C ASN A 153 -3.37 4.69 16.44
N ILE A 154 -3.84 4.98 15.22
CA ILE A 154 -4.87 4.17 14.53
C ILE A 154 -4.42 2.72 14.32
N ARG A 155 -3.11 2.47 14.20
CA ARG A 155 -2.53 1.13 14.07
C ARG A 155 -2.77 0.24 15.29
N ASN A 156 -3.04 0.84 16.46
CA ASN A 156 -3.35 0.13 17.70
C ASN A 156 -4.85 -0.11 17.88
N ARG A 157 -5.69 0.23 16.89
CA ARG A 157 -7.15 0.18 17.01
C ARG A 157 -7.77 -0.77 15.98
N LYS A 158 -8.31 -1.90 16.46
CA LYS A 158 -8.95 -2.91 15.60
C LYS A 158 -10.10 -2.33 14.74
N VAL A 159 -10.89 -1.43 15.33
CA VAL A 159 -12.03 -0.78 14.65
C VAL A 159 -11.61 0.07 13.45
N ASP A 160 -10.38 0.57 13.44
CA ASP A 160 -9.83 1.37 12.33
C ASP A 160 -9.14 0.48 11.27
N GLY A 161 -9.11 -0.84 11.46
CA GLY A 161 -8.33 -1.76 10.65
C GLY A 161 -6.83 -1.73 11.04
N GLY A 162 -6.54 -1.57 12.35
CA GLY A 162 -5.17 -1.60 12.86
C GLY A 162 -4.56 -2.99 12.84
N GLY A 163 -3.30 -3.07 13.25
CA GLY A 163 -2.47 -4.27 13.25
C GLY A 163 -1.47 -4.32 12.09
N PRO A 164 -0.30 -4.97 12.30
CA PRO A 164 0.74 -5.07 11.29
C PRO A 164 0.31 -5.88 10.06
N LEU A 165 -0.65 -6.79 10.14
CA LEU A 165 -1.12 -7.53 8.98
C LEU A 165 -1.76 -6.62 7.94
N TYR A 166 -2.66 -5.72 8.34
CA TYR A 166 -3.25 -4.74 7.45
C TYR A 166 -2.24 -3.67 7.04
N ASP A 167 -1.47 -3.12 8.01
CA ASP A 167 -0.60 -1.97 7.73
C ASP A 167 0.61 -2.33 6.84
N ILE A 168 1.27 -3.45 7.11
CA ILE A 168 2.51 -3.84 6.41
C ILE A 168 2.48 -5.24 5.81
N GLY A 169 1.59 -6.14 6.25
CA GLY A 169 1.41 -7.46 5.64
C GLY A 169 0.86 -7.39 4.21
N CYS A 170 0.09 -6.35 3.89
CA CYS A 170 -0.35 -6.08 2.53
C CYS A 170 0.83 -5.91 1.55
N TYR A 171 1.96 -5.32 1.97
CA TYR A 171 3.16 -5.23 1.14
C TYR A 171 3.86 -6.58 0.95
N ALA A 172 3.84 -7.45 1.96
CA ALA A 172 4.37 -8.80 1.80
C ALA A 172 3.60 -9.56 0.72
N ILE A 173 2.27 -9.55 0.79
CA ILE A 173 1.41 -10.21 -0.20
C ILE A 173 1.58 -9.57 -1.59
N LEU A 174 1.61 -8.23 -1.66
CA LEU A 174 1.89 -7.49 -2.88
C LEU A 174 3.22 -7.94 -3.52
N SER A 175 4.28 -8.13 -2.71
CA SER A 175 5.59 -8.56 -3.23
C SER A 175 5.50 -9.89 -3.99
N GLY A 176 4.70 -10.83 -3.47
CA GLY A 176 4.41 -12.08 -4.16
C GLY A 176 3.62 -11.88 -5.46
N CYS A 177 2.62 -10.97 -5.45
CA CYS A 177 1.86 -10.63 -6.67
C CYS A 177 2.72 -9.98 -7.75
N MET A 178 3.78 -9.27 -7.38
CA MET A 178 4.71 -8.67 -8.34
C MET A 178 5.69 -9.68 -8.95
N LEU A 179 5.95 -10.80 -8.26
CA LEU A 179 6.93 -11.81 -8.64
C LEU A 179 6.29 -13.07 -9.26
N PHE A 180 5.09 -13.43 -8.85
CA PHE A 180 4.44 -14.68 -9.20
C PHE A 180 3.08 -14.43 -9.86
N THR A 181 2.66 -15.34 -10.73
CA THR A 181 1.41 -15.20 -11.50
C THR A 181 0.28 -16.03 -10.90
N GLY A 182 -0.90 -15.45 -10.82
CA GLY A 182 -2.13 -16.09 -10.33
C GLY A 182 -2.46 -15.75 -8.88
N THR A 183 -3.49 -16.40 -8.35
CA THR A 183 -3.97 -16.16 -6.97
C THR A 183 -3.38 -17.22 -6.04
N PRO A 184 -2.68 -16.82 -4.97
CA PRO A 184 -2.12 -17.76 -4.01
C PRO A 184 -3.18 -18.33 -3.10
N LYS A 185 -2.86 -19.47 -2.46
CA LYS A 185 -3.53 -20.00 -1.28
C LYS A 185 -2.66 -19.79 -0.05
N VAL A 186 -3.25 -19.51 1.09
CA VAL A 186 -2.55 -19.45 2.38
C VAL A 186 -2.33 -20.88 2.88
N LEU A 187 -1.05 -21.28 3.02
CA LEU A 187 -0.70 -22.61 3.54
C LEU A 187 -0.75 -22.63 5.07
N SER A 188 -0.12 -21.65 5.71
CA SER A 188 -0.05 -21.51 7.16
C SER A 188 -0.06 -20.06 7.57
N ALA A 189 -0.56 -19.79 8.78
CA ALA A 189 -0.45 -18.49 9.44
C ALA A 189 -0.47 -18.68 10.96
N THR A 190 0.32 -17.86 11.65
CA THR A 190 0.32 -17.72 13.10
C THR A 190 0.34 -16.26 13.48
N ALA A 191 -0.23 -15.92 14.63
CA ALA A 191 -0.22 -14.55 15.14
C ALA A 191 0.15 -14.53 16.63
N ILE A 192 0.84 -13.47 17.04
CA ILE A 192 1.06 -13.12 18.43
C ILE A 192 0.24 -11.88 18.72
N MET A 193 -0.65 -11.96 19.71
CA MET A 193 -1.50 -10.83 20.11
C MET A 193 -0.72 -9.80 20.92
N SER A 194 -1.14 -8.56 20.82
CA SER A 194 -0.64 -7.49 21.68
C SER A 194 -1.10 -7.70 23.13
N ASP A 195 -0.24 -7.39 24.09
CA ASP A 195 -0.55 -7.42 25.51
C ASP A 195 -1.40 -6.21 25.96
N HIS A 196 -1.55 -5.20 25.09
CA HIS A 196 -2.14 -3.90 25.43
C HIS A 196 -3.31 -3.50 24.54
N TYR A 197 -3.46 -4.12 23.35
CA TYR A 197 -4.46 -3.76 22.35
C TYR A 197 -5.12 -5.00 21.75
N ASP A 198 -6.37 -4.89 21.33
CA ASP A 198 -7.09 -5.98 20.64
C ASP A 198 -6.69 -6.06 19.15
N ILE A 199 -5.38 -6.19 18.92
CA ILE A 199 -4.75 -6.40 17.60
C ILE A 199 -3.62 -7.41 17.75
N GLU A 200 -3.22 -8.02 16.66
CA GLU A 200 -1.97 -8.76 16.58
C GLU A 200 -0.76 -7.79 16.65
N LYS A 201 0.32 -8.22 17.29
CA LYS A 201 1.62 -7.52 17.28
C LYS A 201 2.61 -8.12 16.30
N GLN A 202 2.40 -9.38 15.90
CA GLN A 202 3.19 -10.08 14.89
C GLN A 202 2.32 -11.09 14.15
N VAL A 203 2.58 -11.24 12.85
CA VAL A 203 2.02 -12.31 12.02
C VAL A 203 3.12 -12.92 11.18
N ASP A 204 3.15 -14.27 11.16
CA ASP A 204 3.97 -15.08 10.27
C ASP A 204 3.03 -15.88 9.36
N ALA A 205 3.29 -15.88 8.05
CA ALA A 205 2.48 -16.62 7.10
C ALA A 205 3.26 -17.16 5.93
N THR A 206 2.74 -18.23 5.31
CA THR A 206 3.25 -18.82 4.07
C THR A 206 2.12 -18.95 3.06
N LEU A 207 2.35 -18.41 1.87
CA LEU A 207 1.46 -18.46 0.72
C LEU A 207 2.10 -19.27 -0.41
N GLN A 208 1.26 -19.94 -1.22
CA GLN A 208 1.71 -20.69 -2.40
C GLN A 208 0.90 -20.30 -3.63
N TRP A 209 1.58 -19.95 -4.70
CA TRP A 209 1.02 -19.69 -6.02
C TRP A 209 0.76 -20.97 -6.82
N PRO A 210 -0.07 -20.93 -7.88
CA PRO A 210 -0.47 -22.12 -8.63
C PRO A 210 0.69 -22.95 -9.20
N ASN A 211 1.79 -22.31 -9.58
CA ASN A 211 2.99 -22.99 -10.12
C ASN A 211 3.94 -23.52 -9.03
N GLY A 212 3.51 -23.53 -7.76
CA GLY A 212 4.30 -24.02 -6.64
C GLY A 212 5.20 -22.99 -5.97
N GLN A 213 5.36 -21.81 -6.53
CA GLN A 213 6.14 -20.72 -5.92
C GLN A 213 5.58 -20.36 -4.54
N THR A 214 6.46 -20.00 -3.62
CA THR A 214 6.08 -19.68 -2.25
C THR A 214 6.57 -18.30 -1.82
N LEU A 215 5.75 -17.64 -1.01
CA LEU A 215 6.13 -16.48 -0.21
C LEU A 215 5.98 -16.85 1.26
N SER A 216 7.03 -16.70 2.06
CA SER A 216 6.93 -16.64 3.51
C SER A 216 7.22 -15.24 4.00
N PHE A 217 6.52 -14.79 5.05
CA PHE A 217 6.77 -13.47 5.62
C PHE A 217 6.58 -13.41 7.12
N THR A 218 7.29 -12.49 7.74
CA THR A 218 7.09 -12.01 9.10
C THR A 218 6.79 -10.51 9.06
N VAL A 219 5.68 -10.09 9.66
CA VAL A 219 5.37 -8.67 9.89
C VAL A 219 5.13 -8.42 11.37
N SER A 220 5.73 -7.35 11.92
CA SER A 220 5.64 -7.04 13.35
C SER A 220 5.51 -5.54 13.60
N GLY A 221 4.60 -5.19 14.52
CA GLY A 221 4.36 -3.82 15.00
C GLY A 221 5.02 -3.52 16.36
N ASN A 222 5.91 -4.40 16.85
CA ASN A 222 6.61 -4.22 18.13
C ASN A 222 8.06 -4.73 18.11
N ALA A 223 8.70 -4.73 16.94
CA ALA A 223 10.10 -5.08 16.79
C ALA A 223 10.90 -3.88 16.27
N ALA A 224 12.23 -3.99 16.26
CA ALA A 224 13.07 -2.97 15.65
C ALA A 224 12.71 -2.77 14.17
N LEU A 225 12.87 -1.55 13.66
CA LEU A 225 12.61 -1.26 12.26
C LEU A 225 13.50 -2.13 11.36
N CYS A 226 12.89 -2.95 10.55
CA CYS A 226 13.55 -3.81 9.58
C CYS A 226 12.71 -3.96 8.33
N GLN A 227 13.35 -3.97 7.18
CA GLN A 227 12.73 -4.36 5.90
C GLN A 227 13.73 -5.22 5.14
N ALA A 228 13.29 -6.30 4.57
CA ALA A 228 14.09 -7.13 3.67
C ALA A 228 13.18 -7.99 2.77
N LEU A 229 13.62 -8.21 1.54
CA LEU A 229 13.06 -9.22 0.65
C LEU A 229 14.21 -10.02 0.05
N THR A 230 14.17 -11.34 0.19
CA THR A 230 15.05 -12.28 -0.51
C THR A 230 14.24 -13.11 -1.47
N VAL A 231 14.70 -13.24 -2.71
CA VAL A 231 14.09 -14.07 -3.76
C VAL A 231 15.08 -15.14 -4.18
N LEU A 232 14.62 -16.39 -4.24
CA LEU A 232 15.38 -17.53 -4.72
C LEU A 232 14.86 -17.94 -6.09
N GLY A 233 15.75 -17.99 -7.05
CA GLY A 233 15.51 -18.54 -8.37
C GLY A 233 16.18 -19.90 -8.54
N SER A 234 15.94 -20.57 -9.67
CA SER A 234 16.51 -21.88 -9.97
C SER A 234 18.02 -21.86 -10.24
N SER A 235 18.57 -20.70 -10.62
CA SER A 235 20.00 -20.52 -10.93
C SER A 235 20.68 -19.43 -10.11
N GLY A 236 19.93 -18.64 -9.33
CA GLY A 236 20.49 -17.54 -8.55
C GLY A 236 19.56 -17.06 -7.45
N TRP A 237 19.97 -15.98 -6.83
CA TRP A 237 19.18 -15.30 -5.78
C TRP A 237 19.31 -13.78 -5.89
N ALA A 238 18.32 -13.07 -5.36
CA ALA A 238 18.34 -11.61 -5.22
C ALA A 238 17.86 -11.16 -3.85
N LYS A 239 18.32 -10.00 -3.40
CA LYS A 239 17.92 -9.37 -2.13
C LYS A 239 17.70 -7.88 -2.32
N LEU A 240 16.50 -7.39 -1.99
CA LEU A 240 16.24 -5.97 -1.79
C LEU A 240 16.45 -5.64 -0.31
N SER A 241 17.34 -4.70 -0.01
CA SER A 241 17.67 -4.33 1.37
C SER A 241 16.53 -3.55 2.04
N VAL A 242 15.83 -2.70 1.29
CA VAL A 242 14.67 -1.92 1.76
C VAL A 242 13.60 -1.95 0.68
N PRO A 243 12.75 -3.00 0.64
CA PRO A 243 11.80 -3.20 -0.46
C PRO A 243 10.64 -2.18 -0.49
N VAL A 244 10.26 -1.58 0.64
CA VAL A 244 9.04 -0.76 0.74
C VAL A 244 9.34 0.73 0.88
N ASN A 245 10.17 1.11 1.83
CA ASN A 245 10.51 2.51 2.10
C ASN A 245 12.00 2.76 1.85
N PRO A 246 12.49 2.57 0.61
CA PRO A 246 13.89 2.75 0.30
C PRO A 246 14.33 4.20 0.59
N PRO A 247 15.57 4.39 1.12
CA PRO A 247 16.19 5.71 1.18
C PRO A 247 16.43 6.22 -0.25
N GLU A 248 16.79 7.50 -0.37
CA GLU A 248 17.06 8.15 -1.65
C GLU A 248 18.03 7.36 -2.54
N ILE A 249 19.09 6.79 -1.93
CA ILE A 249 19.98 5.83 -2.59
C ILE A 249 19.78 4.47 -1.94
N THR A 250 19.25 3.53 -2.70
CA THR A 250 19.04 2.16 -2.21
C THR A 250 19.85 1.14 -3.01
N HIS A 251 19.99 -0.04 -2.44
CA HIS A 251 20.82 -1.11 -2.99
C HIS A 251 20.07 -2.43 -3.00
N ALA A 252 20.39 -3.23 -4.03
CA ALA A 252 20.05 -4.65 -4.11
C ALA A 252 21.34 -5.47 -4.24
N TYR A 253 21.22 -6.76 -3.98
CA TYR A 253 22.30 -7.75 -4.17
C TYR A 253 21.76 -8.93 -4.95
N TRP A 254 22.60 -9.55 -5.78
CA TRP A 254 22.23 -10.75 -6.53
C TRP A 254 23.46 -11.60 -6.86
N ALA A 255 23.25 -12.90 -7.08
CA ALA A 255 24.27 -13.80 -7.58
C ALA A 255 23.66 -14.99 -8.34
N ASN A 256 24.38 -15.49 -9.33
CA ASN A 256 24.07 -16.73 -10.05
C ASN A 256 24.66 -17.94 -9.28
N GLY A 257 24.01 -18.27 -8.15
CA GLY A 257 24.45 -19.36 -7.29
C GLY A 257 25.69 -19.03 -6.43
N GLY A 258 26.16 -20.02 -5.68
CA GLY A 258 27.33 -19.89 -4.81
C GLY A 258 27.04 -19.23 -3.46
N LEU A 259 28.05 -19.30 -2.55
CA LEU A 259 27.98 -18.75 -1.19
C LEU A 259 28.66 -17.37 -1.04
N GLN A 260 28.90 -16.69 -2.15
CA GLN A 260 29.53 -15.36 -2.15
C GLN A 260 28.52 -14.26 -1.80
N GLU A 261 29.02 -13.08 -1.42
CA GLU A 261 28.21 -11.93 -1.00
C GLU A 261 27.23 -11.40 -2.07
N GLY A 262 27.41 -11.75 -3.31
CA GLY A 262 26.64 -11.28 -4.46
C GLY A 262 27.10 -9.92 -4.97
N THR A 263 26.67 -9.61 -6.17
CA THR A 263 26.91 -8.33 -6.85
C THR A 263 25.98 -7.27 -6.30
N LYS A 264 26.55 -6.15 -5.86
CA LYS A 264 25.77 -4.99 -5.41
C LYS A 264 25.30 -4.16 -6.60
N VAL A 265 24.01 -3.85 -6.62
CA VAL A 265 23.37 -2.91 -7.55
C VAL A 265 22.88 -1.71 -6.77
N SER A 266 23.13 -0.52 -7.31
CA SER A 266 22.65 0.74 -6.73
C SER A 266 21.62 1.38 -7.65
N PHE A 267 20.54 1.88 -7.08
CA PHE A 267 19.50 2.60 -7.82
C PHE A 267 19.70 4.10 -7.65
N PRO A 268 19.52 4.89 -8.72
CA PRO A 268 19.60 6.34 -8.63
C PRO A 268 18.49 6.88 -7.71
N PRO A 269 18.68 8.09 -7.14
CA PRO A 269 17.64 8.75 -6.37
C PRO A 269 16.32 8.79 -7.12
N CYS A 270 15.26 8.34 -6.49
CA CYS A 270 13.92 8.44 -7.05
C CYS A 270 12.87 8.68 -5.97
N ASN A 271 11.83 9.42 -6.32
CA ASN A 271 10.68 9.60 -5.46
C ASN A 271 9.53 8.69 -5.94
N GLN A 272 9.40 7.52 -5.32
CA GLN A 272 8.37 6.55 -5.68
C GLN A 272 6.93 7.08 -5.52
N TYR A 273 6.70 8.06 -4.63
CA TYR A 273 5.39 8.70 -4.50
C TYR A 273 5.11 9.59 -5.70
N LYS A 274 6.11 10.36 -6.19
CA LYS A 274 5.94 11.15 -7.41
C LYS A 274 5.66 10.25 -8.61
N LEU A 275 6.43 9.17 -8.77
CA LEU A 275 6.20 8.21 -9.86
C LEU A 275 4.79 7.59 -9.77
N MET A 276 4.30 7.27 -8.58
CA MET A 276 2.93 6.79 -8.38
C MET A 276 1.88 7.85 -8.77
N ILE A 277 2.13 9.13 -8.48
CA ILE A 277 1.23 10.23 -8.91
C ILE A 277 1.24 10.35 -10.44
N ASP A 278 2.42 10.30 -11.06
CA ASP A 278 2.56 10.35 -12.52
C ASP A 278 1.78 9.19 -13.18
N ASP A 279 1.91 7.96 -12.65
CA ASP A 279 1.17 6.77 -13.10
C ASP A 279 -0.35 6.96 -12.94
N PHE A 280 -0.79 7.39 -11.76
CA PHE A 280 -2.21 7.63 -11.47
C PHE A 280 -2.83 8.64 -12.44
N VAL A 281 -2.17 9.78 -12.65
CA VAL A 281 -2.66 10.84 -13.54
C VAL A 281 -2.70 10.36 -14.98
N SER A 282 -1.63 9.71 -15.45
CA SER A 282 -1.56 9.18 -16.82
C SER A 282 -2.68 8.17 -17.09
N LEU A 283 -2.96 7.27 -16.15
CA LEU A 283 -4.02 6.27 -16.29
C LEU A 283 -5.42 6.90 -16.24
N ALA A 284 -5.63 7.90 -15.38
CA ALA A 284 -6.89 8.62 -15.28
C ALA A 284 -7.19 9.43 -16.56
N GLU A 285 -6.19 10.16 -17.09
CA GLU A 285 -6.32 10.97 -18.31
C GLU A 285 -6.52 10.10 -19.57
N SER A 286 -5.89 8.93 -19.63
CA SER A 286 -6.10 7.95 -20.71
C SER A 286 -7.43 7.20 -20.61
N LYS A 287 -8.26 7.48 -19.61
CA LYS A 287 -9.53 6.79 -19.33
C LYS A 287 -9.35 5.27 -19.18
N SER A 288 -8.25 4.87 -18.57
CA SER A 288 -7.99 3.47 -18.26
C SER A 288 -9.05 2.91 -17.32
N LYS A 289 -9.33 1.61 -17.42
CA LYS A 289 -10.19 0.94 -16.44
C LYS A 289 -9.43 0.69 -15.15
N SER A 290 -10.11 0.88 -14.04
CA SER A 290 -9.58 0.52 -12.70
C SER A 290 -9.33 -0.98 -12.63
N ASP A 291 -8.13 -1.36 -12.16
CA ASP A 291 -7.73 -2.76 -11.98
C ASP A 291 -7.70 -3.11 -10.49
N PHE A 292 -8.47 -4.09 -10.09
CA PHE A 292 -8.61 -4.54 -8.71
C PHE A 292 -7.96 -5.92 -8.45
N LEU A 293 -7.27 -6.50 -9.42
CA LEU A 293 -6.72 -7.85 -9.28
C LEU A 293 -5.81 -7.97 -8.04
N ILE A 294 -4.90 -7.03 -7.84
CA ILE A 294 -4.01 -7.02 -6.68
C ILE A 294 -4.82 -6.79 -5.40
N SER A 295 -5.73 -5.83 -5.38
CA SER A 295 -6.61 -5.55 -4.24
C SER A 295 -7.41 -6.78 -3.83
N GLN A 296 -7.95 -7.54 -4.80
CA GLN A 296 -8.67 -8.80 -4.56
C GLN A 296 -7.75 -9.85 -3.92
N ILE A 297 -6.56 -10.06 -4.48
CA ILE A 297 -5.61 -11.05 -3.96
C ILE A 297 -5.17 -10.67 -2.54
N VAL A 298 -4.80 -9.42 -2.30
CA VAL A 298 -4.35 -8.93 -1.00
C VAL A 298 -5.45 -9.04 0.04
N THR A 299 -6.65 -8.52 -0.24
CA THR A 299 -7.77 -8.56 0.70
C THR A 299 -8.17 -10.00 1.02
N LYS A 300 -8.28 -10.87 0.01
CA LYS A 300 -8.59 -12.28 0.21
C LYS A 300 -7.53 -12.99 1.05
N ALA A 301 -6.25 -12.80 0.74
CA ALA A 301 -5.16 -13.43 1.47
C ALA A 301 -5.09 -12.95 2.94
N ILE A 302 -5.30 -11.64 3.20
CA ILE A 302 -5.38 -11.12 4.58
C ILE A 302 -6.52 -11.81 5.34
N ASN A 303 -7.73 -11.93 4.76
CA ASN A 303 -8.85 -12.57 5.42
C ASN A 303 -8.58 -14.07 5.68
N GLU A 304 -7.97 -14.80 4.74
CA GLU A 304 -7.57 -16.20 4.94
C GLU A 304 -6.49 -16.36 6.02
N ILE A 305 -5.52 -15.44 6.08
CA ILE A 305 -4.49 -15.40 7.13
C ILE A 305 -5.14 -15.17 8.49
N GLN A 306 -6.06 -14.22 8.61
CA GLN A 306 -6.79 -13.95 9.86
C GLN A 306 -7.56 -15.18 10.35
N GLN A 307 -8.25 -15.89 9.46
CA GLN A 307 -8.96 -17.13 9.82
C GLN A 307 -7.99 -18.21 10.29
N LYS A 308 -6.89 -18.47 9.56
CA LYS A 308 -5.91 -19.51 9.92
C LYS A 308 -5.16 -19.20 11.22
N ALA A 309 -4.88 -17.92 11.47
CA ALA A 309 -4.21 -17.46 12.68
C ALA A 309 -5.17 -17.29 13.89
N GLY A 310 -6.48 -17.56 13.73
CA GLY A 310 -7.48 -17.42 14.79
C GLY A 310 -7.76 -15.97 15.21
N LEU A 311 -7.53 -15.00 14.34
CA LEU A 311 -7.77 -13.57 14.61
C LEU A 311 -9.25 -13.18 14.39
N ILE A 312 -9.95 -13.93 13.57
CA ILE A 312 -11.40 -13.85 13.33
C ILE A 312 -11.99 -15.26 13.32
N ILE A 313 -13.24 -15.37 13.77
CA ILE A 313 -13.99 -16.63 13.83
C ILE A 313 -14.83 -16.79 12.55
#